data_e9ed45073355adc92d54931fcc85c694
#
_entry.id   e9ed45073355adc92d54931fcc85c694
#
_cell.length_a   1.000
_cell.length_b   1.000
_cell.length_c   1.000
_cell.angle_alpha   90.00
_cell.angle_beta   90.00
_cell.angle_gamma   90.00
#
_symmetry.space_group_name_H-M   'P 1'
#
loop_
_entity.id
_entity.type
_entity.pdbx_description
1 polymer ?
#
loop_
_entity_poly.entity_id
_entity_poly.type
_entity_poly.pdbx_seq_one_letter_code
_entity_poly.pdbx_strand_id
1 'polypeptide(L)'
;MASPLDRPDVATVLNSQPYAAVAVDTVRGPHITPAAFATAGGRLWVVSSRRTIRVRSVRRRHHAAVLVRSGTRAVVVSGRAEVLSFWPPSETVGIVMNSLPVARAATAYALRNARLLLGGFVRDVVSGTGDLSVYDRVLVAIEPERGMLLDGERLVHGWGRWHRASTREPRADATNVPPLAQLLAALPDGVDAALDVPESASLGWSSPAGAVALPTLHADPGGRVQVATAALDMVSGATRAPACVTFHNSESERPSGFRGVVLRGEGRVVRRGAARTTVDVAAERVSWWSGFRAGTSTAAA
;
A
#
# COMPACT_ATOMS: atom_id res chain seq x y z
N MET A 1 -8.97 -21.74 -15.17
CA MET A 1 -9.84 -21.13 -14.15
C MET A 1 -9.81 -19.62 -14.35
N ALA A 2 -10.97 -18.94 -14.27
CA ALA A 2 -11.03 -17.48 -14.31
C ALA A 2 -10.30 -16.90 -13.09
N SER A 3 -9.62 -15.75 -13.26
CA SER A 3 -8.95 -15.07 -12.16
C SER A 3 -10.00 -14.53 -11.15
N PRO A 4 -9.75 -14.59 -9.85
CA PRO A 4 -10.63 -13.96 -8.87
C PRO A 4 -10.75 -12.43 -9.07
N LEU A 5 -9.80 -11.81 -9.78
CA LEU A 5 -9.86 -10.39 -10.15
C LEU A 5 -10.89 -10.10 -11.24
N ASP A 6 -11.29 -11.12 -12.02
CA ASP A 6 -12.25 -10.98 -13.13
C ASP A 6 -13.71 -11.08 -12.66
N ARG A 7 -13.94 -11.35 -11.37
CA ARG A 7 -15.29 -11.31 -10.79
C ARG A 7 -15.88 -9.91 -10.95
N PRO A 8 -17.13 -9.76 -11.41
CA PRO A 8 -17.71 -8.44 -11.72
C PRO A 8 -17.68 -7.47 -10.54
N ASP A 9 -17.97 -7.97 -9.32
CA ASP A 9 -17.99 -7.20 -8.09
C ASP A 9 -16.58 -6.70 -7.69
N VAL A 10 -15.57 -7.55 -7.83
CA VAL A 10 -14.16 -7.23 -7.58
C VAL A 10 -13.62 -6.29 -8.66
N ALA A 11 -13.86 -6.62 -9.93
CA ALA A 11 -13.41 -5.82 -11.07
C ALA A 11 -13.97 -4.39 -11.03
N THR A 12 -15.24 -4.22 -10.63
CA THR A 12 -15.86 -2.90 -10.48
C THR A 12 -15.09 -2.04 -9.49
N VAL A 13 -14.73 -2.56 -8.30
CA VAL A 13 -13.95 -1.82 -7.31
C VAL A 13 -12.53 -1.56 -7.81
N LEU A 14 -11.86 -2.58 -8.37
CA LEU A 14 -10.51 -2.41 -8.92
C LEU A 14 -10.47 -1.36 -10.03
N ASN A 15 -11.50 -1.25 -10.84
CA ASN A 15 -11.56 -0.32 -11.96
C ASN A 15 -12.01 1.10 -11.58
N SER A 16 -12.53 1.31 -10.38
CA SER A 16 -13.08 2.60 -9.95
C SER A 16 -12.01 3.66 -9.64
N GLN A 17 -10.79 3.24 -9.30
CA GLN A 17 -9.72 4.13 -8.85
C GLN A 17 -8.42 3.88 -9.62
N PRO A 18 -7.68 4.93 -10.02
CA PRO A 18 -6.38 4.78 -10.67
C PRO A 18 -5.27 4.40 -9.70
N TYR A 19 -5.46 4.63 -8.40
CA TYR A 19 -4.49 4.39 -7.36
C TYR A 19 -4.93 3.29 -6.40
N ALA A 20 -3.94 2.59 -5.87
CA ALA A 20 -4.10 1.61 -4.81
C ALA A 20 -3.10 1.87 -3.69
N ALA A 21 -3.47 1.53 -2.47
CA ALA A 21 -2.52 1.43 -1.36
C ALA A 21 -1.78 0.10 -1.47
N VAL A 22 -0.46 0.15 -1.66
CA VAL A 22 0.39 -1.04 -1.83
C VAL A 22 1.19 -1.27 -0.56
N ALA A 23 0.95 -2.40 0.09
CA ALA A 23 1.66 -2.83 1.30
C ALA A 23 2.76 -3.81 0.96
N VAL A 24 3.91 -3.63 1.58
CA VAL A 24 5.07 -4.52 1.50
C VAL A 24 5.68 -4.73 2.88
N ASP A 25 6.31 -5.89 3.08
CA ASP A 25 7.07 -6.15 4.30
C ASP A 25 8.45 -5.50 4.24
N THR A 26 8.79 -4.78 5.28
CA THR A 26 10.14 -4.31 5.52
C THR A 26 10.75 -5.04 6.73
N VAL A 27 12.03 -4.87 6.97
CA VAL A 27 12.69 -5.39 8.19
C VAL A 27 12.11 -4.78 9.48
N ARG A 28 11.38 -3.68 9.35
CA ARG A 28 10.80 -2.91 10.47
C ARG A 28 9.26 -2.95 10.47
N GLY A 29 8.66 -3.97 9.85
CA GLY A 29 7.20 -4.11 9.73
C GLY A 29 6.65 -3.61 8.40
N PRO A 30 5.32 -3.56 8.27
CA PRO A 30 4.64 -3.21 7.04
C PRO A 30 4.91 -1.75 6.64
N HIS A 31 4.86 -1.51 5.34
CA HIS A 31 4.95 -0.18 4.75
C HIS A 31 3.94 -0.05 3.64
N ILE A 32 3.04 0.91 3.75
CA ILE A 32 2.03 1.20 2.75
C ILE A 32 2.36 2.52 2.05
N THR A 33 2.24 2.53 0.74
CA THR A 33 2.30 3.76 -0.06
C THR A 33 1.34 3.67 -1.23
N PRO A 34 0.71 4.76 -1.66
CA PRO A 34 -0.12 4.78 -2.84
C PRO A 34 0.72 4.53 -4.09
N ALA A 35 0.11 3.88 -5.08
CA ALA A 35 0.69 3.69 -6.39
C ALA A 35 -0.40 3.58 -7.46
N ALA A 36 -0.11 4.11 -8.63
CA ALA A 36 -0.92 3.84 -9.80
C ALA A 36 -0.75 2.37 -10.20
N PHE A 37 -1.83 1.73 -10.59
CA PHE A 37 -1.85 0.31 -10.92
C PHE A 37 -2.75 0.02 -12.13
N ALA A 38 -2.64 -1.19 -12.64
CA ALA A 38 -3.55 -1.77 -13.63
C ALA A 38 -3.76 -3.25 -13.36
N THR A 39 -4.84 -3.80 -13.91
CA THR A 39 -5.10 -5.24 -13.93
C THR A 39 -4.93 -5.75 -15.37
N ALA A 40 -4.15 -6.79 -15.57
CA ALA A 40 -4.00 -7.44 -16.85
C ALA A 40 -3.54 -8.88 -16.67
N GLY A 41 -4.14 -9.80 -17.43
CA GLY A 41 -3.76 -11.22 -17.43
C GLY A 41 -3.92 -11.89 -16.06
N GLY A 42 -4.94 -11.49 -15.29
CA GLY A 42 -5.20 -12.04 -13.95
C GLY A 42 -4.22 -11.57 -12.87
N ARG A 43 -3.38 -10.57 -13.13
CA ARG A 43 -2.40 -9.98 -12.22
C ARG A 43 -2.66 -8.50 -11.98
N LEU A 44 -2.13 -7.99 -10.88
CA LEU A 44 -2.03 -6.55 -10.60
C LEU A 44 -0.63 -6.07 -10.97
N TRP A 45 -0.57 -4.91 -11.61
CA TRP A 45 0.66 -4.31 -12.11
C TRP A 45 0.83 -2.92 -11.54
N VAL A 46 1.98 -2.68 -10.93
CA VAL A 46 2.32 -1.40 -10.28
C VAL A 46 3.63 -0.88 -10.86
N VAL A 47 3.67 0.39 -11.24
CA VAL A 47 4.92 1.05 -11.62
C VAL A 47 5.55 1.69 -10.39
N SER A 48 6.85 1.54 -10.24
CA SER A 48 7.59 2.09 -9.10
C SER A 48 9.02 2.46 -9.51
N SER A 49 9.66 3.39 -8.79
CA SER A 49 11.11 3.62 -8.95
C SER A 49 11.91 2.47 -8.30
N ARG A 50 13.03 2.07 -8.92
CA ARG A 50 13.95 1.03 -8.42
C ARG A 50 14.43 1.29 -7.00
N ARG A 51 14.54 2.56 -6.62
CA ARG A 51 15.11 2.99 -5.34
C ARG A 51 14.11 2.96 -4.19
N THR A 52 12.82 2.74 -4.48
CA THR A 52 11.77 2.76 -3.46
C THR A 52 11.92 1.60 -2.46
N ILE A 53 11.41 1.84 -1.25
CA ILE A 53 11.29 0.81 -0.20
C ILE A 53 10.48 -0.37 -0.74
N ARG A 54 9.41 -0.11 -1.49
CA ARG A 54 8.55 -1.12 -2.11
C ARG A 54 9.34 -2.09 -2.97
N VAL A 55 10.12 -1.59 -3.92
CA VAL A 55 10.90 -2.44 -4.83
C VAL A 55 11.94 -3.25 -4.09
N ARG A 56 12.66 -2.63 -3.14
CA ARG A 56 13.64 -3.34 -2.31
C ARG A 56 12.99 -4.44 -1.46
N SER A 57 11.80 -4.18 -0.93
CA SER A 57 11.06 -5.16 -0.13
C SER A 57 10.55 -6.32 -0.97
N VAL A 58 9.96 -6.05 -2.14
CA VAL A 58 9.50 -7.10 -3.06
C VAL A 58 10.64 -8.01 -3.50
N ARG A 59 11.82 -7.45 -3.85
CA ARG A 59 13.00 -8.25 -4.21
C ARG A 59 13.46 -9.19 -3.11
N ARG A 60 13.23 -8.84 -1.84
CA ARG A 60 13.66 -9.65 -0.68
C ARG A 60 12.60 -10.65 -0.21
N ARG A 61 11.34 -10.28 -0.29
CA ARG A 61 10.24 -11.02 0.33
C ARG A 61 9.30 -11.67 -0.69
N HIS A 62 9.37 -11.25 -1.96
CA HIS A 62 8.51 -11.74 -3.04
C HIS A 62 7.02 -11.70 -2.71
N HIS A 63 6.60 -10.69 -1.94
CA HIS A 63 5.23 -10.53 -1.47
C HIS A 63 4.81 -9.06 -1.49
N ALA A 64 3.57 -8.82 -1.88
CA ALA A 64 2.90 -7.53 -1.74
C ALA A 64 1.39 -7.72 -1.55
N ALA A 65 0.75 -6.73 -0.95
CA ALA A 65 -0.70 -6.64 -0.92
C ALA A 65 -1.15 -5.28 -1.48
N VAL A 66 -2.35 -5.28 -2.04
CA VAL A 66 -2.96 -4.12 -2.69
C VAL A 66 -4.33 -3.90 -2.09
N LEU A 67 -4.63 -2.68 -1.70
CA LEU A 67 -5.95 -2.23 -1.28
C LEU A 67 -6.45 -1.17 -2.25
N VAL A 68 -7.64 -1.41 -2.81
CA VAL A 68 -8.40 -0.43 -3.59
C VAL A 68 -9.72 -0.16 -2.90
N ARG A 69 -10.11 1.11 -2.80
CA ARG A 69 -11.36 1.55 -2.16
C ARG A 69 -12.25 2.26 -3.19
N SER A 70 -13.56 2.07 -3.06
CA SER A 70 -14.58 2.75 -3.87
C SER A 70 -15.83 2.95 -3.02
N GLY A 71 -16.01 4.16 -2.49
CA GLY A 71 -17.05 4.43 -1.50
C GLY A 71 -16.91 3.53 -0.28
N THR A 72 -17.97 2.79 0.07
CA THR A 72 -17.96 1.83 1.18
C THR A 72 -17.25 0.52 0.83
N ARG A 73 -17.07 0.22 -0.45
CA ARG A 73 -16.45 -1.03 -0.90
C ARG A 73 -14.94 -0.95 -0.93
N ALA A 74 -14.31 -2.06 -0.58
CA ALA A 74 -12.87 -2.21 -0.65
C ALA A 74 -12.48 -3.62 -1.11
N VAL A 75 -11.49 -3.71 -1.96
CA VAL A 75 -10.85 -4.97 -2.37
C VAL A 75 -9.44 -4.99 -1.83
N VAL A 76 -9.13 -6.04 -1.08
CA VAL A 76 -7.79 -6.36 -0.62
C VAL A 76 -7.31 -7.59 -1.38
N VAL A 77 -6.16 -7.49 -2.03
CA VAL A 77 -5.51 -8.59 -2.74
C VAL A 77 -4.11 -8.75 -2.18
N SER A 78 -3.71 -9.97 -1.87
CA SER A 78 -2.39 -10.29 -1.36
C SER A 78 -1.85 -11.49 -2.14
N GLY A 79 -0.56 -11.44 -2.47
CA GLY A 79 0.03 -12.53 -3.22
C GLY A 79 1.53 -12.37 -3.50
N ARG A 80 2.03 -13.26 -4.34
CA ARG A 80 3.41 -13.27 -4.77
C ARG A 80 3.69 -12.07 -5.66
N ALA A 81 4.77 -11.38 -5.36
CA ALA A 81 5.18 -10.19 -6.10
C ALA A 81 6.57 -10.37 -6.73
N GLU A 82 6.72 -9.87 -7.95
CA GLU A 82 7.94 -9.94 -8.72
C GLU A 82 8.28 -8.57 -9.31
N VAL A 83 9.56 -8.22 -9.34
CA VAL A 83 10.05 -6.98 -9.94
C VAL A 83 10.60 -7.27 -11.33
N LEU A 84 9.98 -6.68 -12.33
CA LEU A 84 10.42 -6.74 -13.73
C LEU A 84 11.13 -5.43 -14.07
N SER A 85 12.41 -5.53 -14.43
CA SER A 85 13.24 -4.38 -14.77
C SER A 85 13.27 -4.18 -16.29
N PHE A 86 13.11 -2.94 -16.72
CA PHE A 86 13.25 -2.57 -18.15
C PHE A 86 14.68 -2.13 -18.50
N TRP A 87 15.62 -2.26 -17.58
CA TRP A 87 17.01 -1.84 -17.80
C TRP A 87 17.99 -2.84 -17.15
N PRO A 88 19.08 -3.25 -17.82
CA PRO A 88 19.58 -2.78 -19.12
C PRO A 88 18.75 -3.35 -20.29
N PRO A 89 18.74 -2.66 -21.47
CA PRO A 89 17.95 -3.08 -22.63
C PRO A 89 18.24 -4.50 -23.10
N SER A 90 19.46 -4.99 -22.94
CA SER A 90 19.87 -6.34 -23.32
C SER A 90 19.10 -7.44 -22.59
N GLU A 91 18.75 -7.23 -21.32
CA GLU A 91 17.88 -8.14 -20.55
C GLU A 91 16.40 -7.91 -20.86
N THR A 92 16.03 -6.65 -21.11
CA THR A 92 14.65 -6.23 -21.32
C THR A 92 14.10 -6.69 -22.65
N VAL A 93 14.90 -6.64 -23.72
CA VAL A 93 14.45 -7.07 -25.07
C VAL A 93 14.04 -8.54 -25.03
N GLY A 94 14.79 -9.40 -24.32
CA GLY A 94 14.41 -10.80 -24.12
C GLY A 94 13.12 -10.98 -23.35
N ILE A 95 12.90 -10.17 -22.29
CA ILE A 95 11.70 -10.25 -21.44
C ILE A 95 10.47 -9.68 -22.17
N VAL A 96 10.59 -8.53 -22.82
CA VAL A 96 9.47 -7.87 -23.51
C VAL A 96 9.08 -8.59 -24.80
N MET A 97 10.07 -9.05 -25.57
CA MET A 97 9.82 -9.75 -26.82
C MET A 97 9.23 -11.16 -26.61
N ASN A 98 9.55 -11.81 -25.50
CA ASN A 98 9.07 -13.15 -25.19
C ASN A 98 7.84 -13.22 -24.27
N SER A 99 7.31 -12.07 -23.78
CA SER A 99 6.17 -12.09 -22.89
C SER A 99 5.01 -11.20 -23.33
N LEU A 100 4.11 -11.78 -24.12
CA LEU A 100 2.78 -11.22 -24.41
C LEU A 100 2.08 -10.64 -23.14
N PRO A 101 2.18 -11.28 -21.94
CA PRO A 101 1.62 -10.74 -20.71
C PRO A 101 2.18 -9.38 -20.29
N VAL A 102 3.50 -9.14 -20.44
CA VAL A 102 4.13 -7.87 -20.07
C VAL A 102 3.72 -6.74 -21.02
N ALA A 103 3.66 -7.02 -22.33
CA ALA A 103 3.19 -6.05 -23.31
C ALA A 103 1.72 -5.65 -23.05
N ARG A 104 0.85 -6.62 -22.79
CA ARG A 104 -0.55 -6.37 -22.40
C ARG A 104 -0.64 -5.56 -21.11
N ALA A 105 0.18 -5.87 -20.13
CA ALA A 105 0.22 -5.13 -18.86
C ALA A 105 0.67 -3.69 -19.06
N ALA A 106 1.72 -3.44 -19.83
CA ALA A 106 2.21 -2.11 -20.14
C ALA A 106 1.14 -1.29 -20.89
N THR A 107 0.47 -1.89 -21.87
CA THR A 107 -0.64 -1.25 -22.58
C THR A 107 -1.83 -0.95 -21.65
N ALA A 108 -2.26 -1.90 -20.85
CA ALA A 108 -3.36 -1.71 -19.90
C ALA A 108 -3.02 -0.63 -18.88
N TYR A 109 -1.77 -0.61 -18.39
CA TYR A 109 -1.28 0.42 -17.48
C TYR A 109 -1.28 1.80 -18.14
N ALA A 110 -0.75 1.90 -19.37
CA ALA A 110 -0.69 3.17 -20.11
C ALA A 110 -2.08 3.73 -20.39
N LEU A 111 -3.01 2.90 -20.88
CA LEU A 111 -4.39 3.29 -21.16
C LEU A 111 -5.12 3.73 -19.89
N ARG A 112 -5.02 2.95 -18.82
CA ARG A 112 -5.68 3.24 -17.55
C ARG A 112 -5.17 4.52 -16.92
N ASN A 113 -3.87 4.77 -16.98
CA ASN A 113 -3.21 5.89 -16.36
C ASN A 113 -2.88 7.02 -17.35
N ALA A 114 -3.49 7.02 -18.55
CA ALA A 114 -3.21 7.98 -19.60
C ALA A 114 -3.36 9.43 -19.14
N ARG A 115 -4.42 9.76 -18.40
CA ARG A 115 -4.63 11.10 -17.84
C ARG A 115 -3.53 11.51 -16.87
N LEU A 116 -3.08 10.58 -16.01
CA LEU A 116 -1.99 10.79 -15.07
C LEU A 116 -0.65 10.96 -15.80
N LEU A 117 -0.39 10.11 -16.81
CA LEU A 117 0.85 10.13 -17.59
C LEU A 117 0.92 11.37 -18.50
N LEU A 118 -0.15 11.68 -19.19
CA LEU A 118 -0.17 12.80 -20.15
C LEU A 118 -0.48 14.15 -19.48
N GLY A 119 -1.35 14.18 -18.48
CA GLY A 119 -1.75 15.41 -17.81
C GLY A 119 -0.85 15.81 -16.64
N GLY A 120 -0.61 14.89 -15.72
CA GLY A 120 0.12 15.17 -14.48
C GLY A 120 1.63 15.10 -14.67
N PHE A 121 2.12 13.99 -15.22
CA PHE A 121 3.55 13.72 -15.32
C PHE A 121 4.28 14.65 -16.31
N VAL A 122 3.70 14.86 -17.50
CA VAL A 122 4.26 15.79 -18.49
C VAL A 122 4.31 17.22 -17.94
N ARG A 123 3.28 17.62 -17.18
CA ARG A 123 3.20 18.95 -16.59
C ARG A 123 4.23 19.17 -15.48
N ASP A 124 4.46 18.15 -14.63
CA ASP A 124 5.48 18.19 -13.58
C ASP A 124 6.89 18.27 -14.17
N VAL A 125 7.10 17.65 -15.32
CA VAL A 125 8.36 17.71 -16.07
C VAL A 125 8.61 19.08 -16.66
N VAL A 126 7.62 19.63 -17.36
CA VAL A 126 7.71 20.94 -17.98
C VAL A 126 7.91 22.04 -16.92
N SER A 127 7.33 21.87 -15.73
CA SER A 127 7.52 22.78 -14.59
C SER A 127 8.84 22.58 -13.83
N GLY A 128 9.69 21.62 -14.23
CA GLY A 128 10.95 21.32 -13.55
C GLY A 128 10.81 20.66 -12.17
N THR A 129 9.59 20.29 -11.79
CA THR A 129 9.32 19.65 -10.49
C THR A 129 9.35 18.12 -10.57
N GLY A 130 9.40 17.56 -11.78
CA GLY A 130 9.38 16.11 -12.02
C GLY A 130 10.76 15.52 -12.28
N ASP A 131 11.10 14.43 -11.60
CA ASP A 131 12.25 13.59 -11.95
C ASP A 131 11.85 12.58 -13.02
N LEU A 132 12.29 12.84 -14.26
CA LEU A 132 11.98 12.03 -15.46
C LEU A 132 12.90 10.85 -15.66
N SER A 133 13.54 10.33 -14.68
CA SER A 133 14.30 9.11 -14.89
C SER A 133 13.36 7.94 -15.23
N VAL A 134 12.86 7.93 -16.48
CA VAL A 134 12.11 6.80 -17.05
C VAL A 134 12.91 5.51 -16.90
N TYR A 135 14.23 5.62 -16.95
CA TYR A 135 15.19 4.53 -16.75
C TYR A 135 15.21 3.95 -15.32
N ASP A 136 14.72 4.71 -14.35
CA ASP A 136 14.63 4.26 -12.95
C ASP A 136 13.31 3.53 -12.64
N ARG A 137 12.41 3.39 -13.59
CA ARG A 137 11.12 2.75 -13.39
C ARG A 137 11.20 1.24 -13.59
N VAL A 138 10.44 0.52 -12.77
CA VAL A 138 10.26 -0.92 -12.84
C VAL A 138 8.77 -1.25 -12.74
N LEU A 139 8.37 -2.38 -13.32
CA LEU A 139 7.06 -2.98 -13.06
C LEU A 139 7.17 -3.95 -11.90
N VAL A 140 6.17 -3.90 -11.04
CA VAL A 140 5.94 -4.92 -10.02
C VAL A 140 4.67 -5.67 -10.43
N ALA A 141 4.83 -6.95 -10.75
CA ALA A 141 3.73 -7.86 -11.01
C ALA A 141 3.31 -8.52 -9.70
N ILE A 142 2.02 -8.53 -9.40
CA ILE A 142 1.48 -9.17 -8.20
C ILE A 142 0.50 -10.24 -8.66
N GLU A 143 0.83 -11.49 -8.41
CA GLU A 143 0.00 -12.65 -8.66
C GLU A 143 -0.93 -12.88 -7.46
N PRO A 144 -2.27 -12.79 -7.63
CA PRO A 144 -3.20 -12.88 -6.53
C PRO A 144 -3.29 -14.31 -6.00
N GLU A 145 -2.89 -14.53 -4.76
CA GLU A 145 -3.03 -15.81 -4.07
C GLU A 145 -4.28 -15.84 -3.17
N ARG A 146 -4.62 -14.68 -2.63
CA ARG A 146 -5.74 -14.51 -1.70
C ARG A 146 -6.27 -13.09 -1.77
N GLY A 147 -7.50 -12.93 -1.32
CA GLY A 147 -8.08 -11.60 -1.22
C GLY A 147 -9.44 -11.60 -0.55
N MET A 148 -9.97 -10.39 -0.41
CA MET A 148 -11.30 -10.17 0.14
C MET A 148 -11.95 -8.94 -0.49
N LEU A 149 -13.27 -9.01 -0.61
CA LEU A 149 -14.14 -7.88 -0.91
C LEU A 149 -14.92 -7.53 0.35
N LEU A 150 -14.82 -6.28 0.73
CA LEU A 150 -15.53 -5.70 1.88
C LEU A 150 -16.56 -4.68 1.40
N ASP A 151 -17.63 -4.52 2.16
CA ASP A 151 -18.60 -3.42 2.04
C ASP A 151 -18.83 -2.85 3.44
N GLY A 152 -18.19 -1.73 3.72
CA GLY A 152 -18.09 -1.18 5.07
C GLY A 152 -17.46 -2.18 6.04
N GLU A 153 -18.23 -2.61 7.04
CA GLU A 153 -17.81 -3.57 8.07
C GLU A 153 -17.96 -5.03 7.64
N ARG A 154 -18.71 -5.26 6.56
CA ARG A 154 -19.10 -6.60 6.14
C ARG A 154 -18.10 -7.19 5.15
N LEU A 155 -17.64 -8.41 5.46
CA LEU A 155 -16.95 -9.25 4.48
C LEU A 155 -17.98 -9.83 3.51
N VAL A 156 -17.93 -9.38 2.25
CA VAL A 156 -18.85 -9.86 1.19
C VAL A 156 -18.36 -11.17 0.61
N HIS A 157 -17.04 -11.24 0.35
CA HIS A 157 -16.43 -12.42 -0.25
C HIS A 157 -14.95 -12.49 0.13
N GLY A 158 -14.46 -13.71 0.39
CA GLY A 158 -13.05 -13.98 0.59
C GLY A 158 -12.61 -15.16 -0.27
N TRP A 159 -11.38 -15.13 -0.75
CA TRP A 159 -10.79 -16.24 -1.50
C TRP A 159 -9.34 -16.48 -1.11
N GLY A 160 -8.83 -17.65 -1.47
CA GLY A 160 -7.50 -18.09 -1.09
C GLY A 160 -7.38 -18.49 0.36
N ARG A 161 -6.20 -18.98 0.75
CA ARG A 161 -5.94 -19.39 2.12
C ARG A 161 -5.23 -18.29 2.88
N TRP A 162 -5.89 -17.72 3.87
CA TRP A 162 -5.30 -16.81 4.83
C TRP A 162 -4.75 -17.63 6.00
N HIS A 163 -3.45 -17.57 6.24
CA HIS A 163 -2.86 -18.28 7.38
C HIS A 163 -3.29 -17.56 8.65
N ARG A 164 -4.07 -18.23 9.48
CA ARG A 164 -4.33 -17.79 10.85
C ARG A 164 -3.00 -17.90 11.60
N ALA A 165 -2.54 -16.78 12.13
CA ALA A 165 -1.26 -16.72 12.81
C ALA A 165 -1.21 -17.59 14.04
N SER A 166 -0.08 -18.28 14.22
CA SER A 166 0.46 -18.49 15.55
C SER A 166 0.85 -17.13 16.12
N THR A 167 0.54 -16.91 17.37
CA THR A 167 0.92 -15.69 18.12
C THR A 167 2.44 -15.50 18.02
N ARG A 168 2.88 -14.49 17.26
CA ARG A 168 4.28 -14.07 17.32
C ARG A 168 4.46 -13.37 18.67
N GLU A 169 5.43 -13.81 19.44
CA GLU A 169 5.74 -13.18 20.71
C GLU A 169 6.00 -11.69 20.52
N PRO A 170 5.49 -10.84 21.41
CA PRO A 170 5.74 -9.41 21.37
C PRO A 170 7.24 -9.16 21.42
N ARG A 171 7.71 -8.26 20.59
CA ARG A 171 9.06 -7.72 20.71
C ARG A 171 9.15 -7.04 22.08
N ALA A 172 10.24 -7.25 22.80
CA ALA A 172 10.48 -6.58 24.09
C ALA A 172 10.21 -5.08 23.95
N ASP A 173 9.50 -4.52 24.93
CA ASP A 173 9.07 -3.14 24.94
C ASP A 173 10.26 -2.22 24.61
N ALA A 174 10.12 -1.44 23.55
CA ALA A 174 11.05 -0.37 23.26
C ALA A 174 10.89 0.71 24.33
N THR A 175 11.78 0.72 25.31
CA THR A 175 11.73 1.56 26.50
C THR A 175 11.93 3.06 26.24
N ASN A 176 12.18 3.49 24.99
CA ASN A 176 12.42 4.87 24.60
C ASN A 176 11.73 5.23 23.26
N VAL A 177 10.40 5.07 23.20
CA VAL A 177 9.64 5.59 22.07
C VAL A 177 9.34 7.07 22.31
N PRO A 178 9.74 7.99 21.41
CA PRO A 178 9.41 9.39 21.57
C PRO A 178 7.91 9.61 21.49
N PRO A 179 7.37 10.63 22.15
CA PRO A 179 5.99 11.01 21.99
C PRO A 179 5.68 11.25 20.50
N LEU A 180 4.56 10.70 19.99
CA LEU A 180 4.15 10.88 18.60
C LEU A 180 4.10 12.36 18.20
N ALA A 181 3.67 13.24 19.10
CA ALA A 181 3.65 14.68 18.86
C ALA A 181 5.04 15.22 18.46
N GLN A 182 6.11 14.72 19.05
CA GLN A 182 7.48 15.11 18.69
C GLN A 182 7.87 14.61 17.30
N LEU A 183 7.45 13.39 16.93
CA LEU A 183 7.69 12.84 15.60
C LEU A 183 6.92 13.62 14.52
N LEU A 184 5.69 14.04 14.81
CA LEU A 184 4.86 14.83 13.92
C LEU A 184 5.36 16.27 13.77
N ALA A 185 5.86 16.87 14.84
CA ALA A 185 6.46 18.21 14.82
C ALA A 185 7.71 18.31 13.93
N ALA A 186 8.34 17.18 13.62
CA ALA A 186 9.48 17.10 12.71
C ALA A 186 9.09 16.89 11.23
N LEU A 187 7.80 16.92 10.91
CA LEU A 187 7.34 16.85 9.52
C LEU A 187 7.63 18.17 8.78
N PRO A 188 7.97 18.12 7.49
CA PRO A 188 8.05 19.31 6.68
C PRO A 188 6.69 20.00 6.52
N ASP A 189 6.72 21.32 6.31
CA ASP A 189 5.53 22.14 6.14
C ASP A 189 4.57 21.58 5.09
N GLY A 190 3.30 21.53 5.45
CA GLY A 190 2.19 21.10 4.60
C GLY A 190 2.12 19.57 4.34
N VAL A 191 3.00 18.76 4.94
CA VAL A 191 2.87 17.28 4.91
C VAL A 191 1.83 16.84 5.92
N ASP A 192 1.70 17.53 7.03
CA ASP A 192 0.70 17.35 8.08
C ASP A 192 -0.74 17.40 7.54
N ALA A 193 -1.01 18.19 6.49
CA ALA A 193 -2.31 18.23 5.84
C ALA A 193 -2.79 16.85 5.33
N ALA A 194 -1.90 15.88 5.15
CA ALA A 194 -2.28 14.50 4.83
C ALA A 194 -2.99 13.80 6.01
N LEU A 195 -2.77 14.25 7.24
CA LEU A 195 -3.40 13.71 8.43
C LEU A 195 -4.87 14.16 8.57
N ASP A 196 -5.24 15.26 7.90
CA ASP A 196 -6.58 15.81 7.92
C ASP A 196 -7.57 15.07 6.99
N VAL A 197 -7.10 14.04 6.28
CA VAL A 197 -7.90 13.22 5.36
C VAL A 197 -8.03 11.78 5.89
N PRO A 198 -8.76 11.57 7.00
CA PRO A 198 -8.85 10.25 7.64
C PRO A 198 -9.50 9.18 6.76
N GLU A 199 -10.31 9.58 5.78
CA GLU A 199 -10.99 8.68 4.84
C GLU A 199 -10.01 7.95 3.91
N SER A 200 -8.83 8.50 3.68
CA SER A 200 -7.78 7.89 2.88
C SER A 200 -6.86 6.95 3.70
N ALA A 201 -7.05 6.89 5.01
CA ALA A 201 -6.18 6.10 5.87
C ALA A 201 -6.30 4.59 5.57
N SER A 202 -5.17 3.89 5.78
CA SER A 202 -5.08 2.43 5.62
C SER A 202 -4.23 1.85 6.74
N LEU A 203 -4.68 0.73 7.32
CA LEU A 203 -3.91 -0.02 8.29
C LEU A 203 -3.04 -1.07 7.59
N GLY A 204 -1.74 -0.99 7.77
CA GLY A 204 -0.81 -2.06 7.45
C GLY A 204 -0.65 -2.99 8.65
N TRP A 205 -0.85 -4.27 8.43
CA TRP A 205 -0.73 -5.29 9.45
C TRP A 205 0.19 -6.41 8.99
N SER A 206 1.18 -6.75 9.80
CA SER A 206 2.01 -7.92 9.52
C SER A 206 1.25 -9.19 9.87
N SER A 207 1.12 -10.08 8.89
CA SER A 207 0.60 -11.42 9.07
C SER A 207 1.68 -12.46 8.76
N PRO A 208 1.52 -13.73 9.12
CA PRO A 208 2.47 -14.79 8.72
C PRO A 208 2.59 -14.94 7.22
N ALA A 209 1.55 -14.54 6.51
CA ALA A 209 1.50 -14.58 5.06
C ALA A 209 2.09 -13.33 4.39
N GLY A 210 2.63 -12.38 5.18
CA GLY A 210 3.18 -11.12 4.72
C GLY A 210 2.33 -9.90 5.13
N ALA A 211 2.81 -8.71 4.80
CA ALA A 211 2.09 -7.46 5.07
C ALA A 211 0.79 -7.38 4.28
N VAL A 212 -0.26 -6.92 4.94
CA VAL A 212 -1.57 -6.70 4.33
C VAL A 212 -1.99 -5.25 4.56
N ALA A 213 -2.62 -4.63 3.57
CA ALA A 213 -3.28 -3.35 3.71
C ALA A 213 -4.78 -3.58 3.97
N LEU A 214 -5.29 -3.05 5.07
CA LEU A 214 -6.70 -3.08 5.43
C LEU A 214 -7.32 -1.69 5.30
N PRO A 215 -8.55 -1.57 4.80
CA PRO A 215 -9.27 -0.31 4.81
C PRO A 215 -9.62 0.08 6.24
N THR A 216 -9.44 1.34 6.60
CA THR A 216 -9.92 1.88 7.87
C THR A 216 -11.36 2.36 7.71
N LEU A 217 -12.17 2.17 8.74
CA LEU A 217 -13.50 2.74 8.89
C LEU A 217 -13.43 4.12 9.55
N HIS A 218 -12.41 4.28 10.40
CA HIS A 218 -12.05 5.52 11.05
C HIS A 218 -10.55 5.49 11.38
N ALA A 219 -9.89 6.63 11.33
CA ALA A 219 -8.51 6.78 11.73
C ALA A 219 -8.32 8.17 12.36
N ASP A 220 -7.48 8.25 13.40
CA ASP A 220 -7.04 9.51 13.96
C ASP A 220 -5.53 9.70 13.81
N PRO A 221 -5.03 10.93 13.79
CA PRO A 221 -3.60 11.22 13.69
C PRO A 221 -2.77 10.66 14.85
N GLY A 222 -3.41 10.27 15.94
CA GLY A 222 -2.76 9.62 17.08
C GLY A 222 -2.40 8.16 16.84
N GLY A 223 -2.75 7.61 15.66
CA GLY A 223 -2.46 6.22 15.29
C GLY A 223 -3.54 5.22 15.71
N ARG A 224 -4.67 5.68 16.25
CA ARG A 224 -5.81 4.84 16.55
C ARG A 224 -6.68 4.68 15.30
N VAL A 225 -6.98 3.43 14.95
CA VAL A 225 -7.79 3.12 13.77
C VAL A 225 -8.88 2.11 14.10
N GLN A 226 -9.98 2.19 13.35
CA GLN A 226 -11.03 1.18 13.36
C GLN A 226 -11.03 0.47 11.99
N VAL A 227 -11.10 -0.85 12.04
CA VAL A 227 -11.20 -1.72 10.86
C VAL A 227 -12.36 -2.69 11.03
N ALA A 228 -12.84 -3.25 9.93
CA ALA A 228 -13.82 -4.34 10.00
C ALA A 228 -13.22 -5.55 10.74
N THR A 229 -13.90 -6.04 11.76
CA THR A 229 -13.45 -7.19 12.56
C THR A 229 -13.23 -8.40 11.66
N ALA A 230 -14.18 -8.68 10.75
CA ALA A 230 -14.06 -9.79 9.80
C ALA A 230 -12.82 -9.71 8.92
N ALA A 231 -12.38 -8.50 8.52
CA ALA A 231 -11.18 -8.32 7.72
C ALA A 231 -9.91 -8.62 8.53
N LEU A 232 -9.84 -8.13 9.76
CA LEU A 232 -8.68 -8.37 10.63
C LEU A 232 -8.59 -9.85 11.03
N ASP A 233 -9.73 -10.48 11.37
CA ASP A 233 -9.80 -11.89 11.74
C ASP A 233 -9.42 -12.83 10.59
N MET A 234 -9.70 -12.41 9.36
CA MET A 234 -9.29 -13.17 8.19
C MET A 234 -7.77 -13.18 8.03
N VAL A 235 -7.09 -12.06 8.26
CA VAL A 235 -5.65 -11.94 8.05
C VAL A 235 -4.82 -12.35 9.25
N SER A 236 -5.35 -12.22 10.47
CA SER A 236 -4.59 -12.48 11.69
C SER A 236 -5.49 -12.71 12.90
N GLY A 237 -5.17 -13.74 13.68
CA GLY A 237 -5.73 -13.93 15.03
C GLY A 237 -4.93 -13.20 16.12
N ALA A 238 -3.81 -12.57 15.78
CA ALA A 238 -2.93 -11.92 16.75
C ALA A 238 -3.55 -10.63 17.29
N THR A 239 -3.35 -10.38 18.59
CA THR A 239 -3.75 -9.12 19.24
C THR A 239 -2.65 -8.06 19.17
N ARG A 240 -1.43 -8.45 18.78
CA ARG A 240 -0.28 -7.56 18.57
C ARG A 240 0.49 -7.99 17.32
N ALA A 241 0.94 -7.03 16.53
CA ALA A 241 1.83 -7.26 15.39
C ALA A 241 2.52 -5.96 14.98
N PRO A 242 3.65 -6.03 14.27
CA PRO A 242 4.17 -4.86 13.57
C PRO A 242 3.09 -4.29 12.65
N ALA A 243 2.86 -2.99 12.74
CA ALA A 243 1.78 -2.31 12.02
C ALA A 243 2.22 -0.94 11.52
N CYS A 244 1.45 -0.39 10.59
CA CYS A 244 1.54 1.02 10.23
C CYS A 244 0.15 1.58 9.91
N VAL A 245 -0.02 2.88 10.16
CA VAL A 245 -1.15 3.64 9.62
C VAL A 245 -0.63 4.60 8.59
N THR A 246 -1.21 4.57 7.41
CA THR A 246 -0.85 5.47 6.32
C THR A 246 -2.01 6.42 6.06
N PHE A 247 -1.72 7.70 6.12
CA PHE A 247 -2.60 8.78 5.67
C PHE A 247 -2.06 9.33 4.36
N HIS A 248 -2.91 9.60 3.39
CA HIS A 248 -2.46 10.21 2.14
C HIS A 248 -3.59 11.02 1.50
N ASN A 249 -3.20 12.06 0.83
CA ASN A 249 -4.07 12.81 -0.05
C ASN A 249 -4.00 12.16 -1.44
N SER A 250 -5.09 11.62 -1.92
CA SER A 250 -5.21 10.96 -3.23
C SER A 250 -5.97 11.80 -4.27
N GLU A 251 -6.43 12.99 -3.90
CA GLU A 251 -7.24 13.85 -4.77
C GLU A 251 -6.42 14.63 -5.80
N SER A 252 -5.09 14.62 -5.65
CA SER A 252 -4.24 15.31 -6.61
C SER A 252 -4.15 14.56 -7.93
N GLU A 253 -4.53 15.22 -9.01
CA GLU A 253 -4.30 14.73 -10.37
C GLU A 253 -2.81 14.71 -10.77
N ARG A 254 -1.94 15.32 -9.95
CA ARG A 254 -0.51 15.45 -10.22
C ARG A 254 0.30 14.67 -9.19
N PRO A 255 1.32 13.92 -9.63
CA PRO A 255 2.22 13.23 -8.72
C PRO A 255 2.94 14.17 -7.73
N SER A 256 3.26 15.39 -8.13
CA SER A 256 3.87 16.42 -7.26
C SER A 256 2.97 16.88 -6.13
N GLY A 257 1.66 16.76 -6.27
CA GLY A 257 0.67 17.07 -5.24
C GLY A 257 0.41 15.95 -4.23
N PHE A 258 0.97 14.76 -4.45
CA PHE A 258 0.76 13.64 -3.54
C PHE A 258 1.53 13.84 -2.25
N ARG A 259 0.82 13.81 -1.15
CA ARG A 259 1.39 13.88 0.20
C ARG A 259 0.91 12.72 1.03
N GLY A 260 1.71 12.31 1.97
CA GLY A 260 1.30 11.28 2.90
C GLY A 260 2.27 11.08 4.05
N VAL A 261 1.71 10.48 5.09
CA VAL A 261 2.39 10.17 6.35
C VAL A 261 2.15 8.70 6.68
N VAL A 262 3.20 8.01 7.08
CA VAL A 262 3.15 6.63 7.57
C VAL A 262 3.62 6.61 9.01
N LEU A 263 2.70 6.37 9.93
CA LEU A 263 2.99 6.07 11.33
C LEU A 263 3.32 4.59 11.44
N ARG A 264 4.50 4.23 11.90
CA ARG A 264 4.95 2.84 11.96
C ARG A 264 5.45 2.47 13.35
N GLY A 265 4.99 1.30 13.81
CA GLY A 265 5.36 0.77 15.12
C GLY A 265 4.67 -0.56 15.41
N GLU A 266 4.40 -0.81 16.69
CA GLU A 266 3.60 -1.95 17.12
C GLU A 266 2.11 -1.60 17.08
N GLY A 267 1.32 -2.44 16.39
CA GLY A 267 -0.13 -2.40 16.44
C GLY A 267 -0.66 -3.31 17.55
N ARG A 268 -1.61 -2.78 18.32
CA ARG A 268 -2.27 -3.50 19.43
C ARG A 268 -3.78 -3.41 19.27
N VAL A 269 -4.46 -4.54 19.29
CA VAL A 269 -5.92 -4.59 19.36
C VAL A 269 -6.34 -4.19 20.77
N VAL A 270 -6.97 -3.02 20.90
CA VAL A 270 -7.42 -2.47 22.19
C VAL A 270 -8.88 -2.74 22.47
N ARG A 271 -9.69 -2.89 21.41
CA ARG A 271 -11.10 -3.23 21.53
C ARG A 271 -11.54 -4.06 20.33
N ARG A 272 -12.11 -5.21 20.59
CA ARG A 272 -12.70 -6.07 19.55
C ARG A 272 -14.23 -6.12 19.74
N GLY A 273 -14.96 -5.58 18.78
CA GLY A 273 -16.42 -5.69 18.70
C GLY A 273 -16.83 -6.67 17.60
N ALA A 274 -18.13 -6.93 17.49
CA ALA A 274 -18.67 -7.85 16.47
C ALA A 274 -18.42 -7.36 15.04
N ALA A 275 -18.56 -6.06 14.77
CA ALA A 275 -18.42 -5.45 13.47
C ALA A 275 -17.08 -4.69 13.31
N ARG A 276 -16.63 -4.01 14.36
CA ARG A 276 -15.44 -3.14 14.35
C ARG A 276 -14.43 -3.56 15.40
N THR A 277 -13.18 -3.54 14.99
CA THR A 277 -12.03 -3.70 15.88
C THR A 277 -11.23 -2.41 15.90
N THR A 278 -10.90 -1.93 17.11
CA THR A 278 -10.02 -0.78 17.32
C THR A 278 -8.59 -1.26 17.52
N VAL A 279 -7.68 -0.68 16.77
CA VAL A 279 -6.24 -0.93 16.84
C VAL A 279 -5.54 0.38 17.15
N ASP A 280 -4.67 0.36 18.17
CA ASP A 280 -3.72 1.44 18.42
C ASP A 280 -2.37 1.07 17.82
N VAL A 281 -1.77 1.97 17.05
CA VAL A 281 -0.41 1.83 16.52
C VAL A 281 0.50 2.75 17.29
N ALA A 282 1.31 2.18 18.16
CA ALA A 282 2.35 2.90 18.90
C ALA A 282 3.48 3.25 17.92
N ALA A 283 3.44 4.47 17.39
CA ALA A 283 4.36 4.89 16.36
C ALA A 283 5.77 5.14 16.93
N GLU A 284 6.73 4.34 16.50
CA GLU A 284 8.16 4.49 16.81
C GLU A 284 8.87 5.34 15.74
N ARG A 285 8.21 5.53 14.60
CA ARG A 285 8.78 6.19 13.43
C ARG A 285 7.67 6.77 12.56
N VAL A 286 7.95 7.95 12.02
CA VAL A 286 7.10 8.59 11.02
C VAL A 286 7.89 8.69 9.72
N SER A 287 7.34 8.18 8.64
CA SER A 287 7.85 8.39 7.27
C SER A 287 6.86 9.25 6.52
N TRP A 288 7.35 10.09 5.64
CA TRP A 288 6.52 11.01 4.88
C TRP A 288 6.98 11.09 3.43
N TRP A 289 6.08 11.55 2.57
CA TRP A 289 6.39 11.98 1.21
C TRP A 289 5.57 13.22 0.85
N SER A 290 6.15 14.06 0.00
CA SER A 290 5.50 15.20 -0.62
C SER A 290 5.99 15.29 -2.07
N GLY A 291 5.13 14.94 -3.01
CA GLY A 291 5.50 14.77 -4.40
C GLY A 291 6.60 13.72 -4.57
N PHE A 292 7.75 14.15 -5.07
CA PHE A 292 8.92 13.29 -5.30
C PHE A 292 9.90 13.26 -4.11
N ARG A 293 9.67 14.07 -3.08
CA ARG A 293 10.48 14.08 -1.86
C ARG A 293 9.93 13.10 -0.85
N ALA A 294 10.79 12.42 -0.16
CA ALA A 294 10.42 11.53 0.94
C ALA A 294 11.48 11.58 2.03
N GLY A 295 11.03 11.38 3.26
CA GLY A 295 11.91 11.35 4.42
C GLY A 295 11.37 10.46 5.53
N THR A 296 12.14 10.39 6.59
CA THR A 296 11.78 9.65 7.81
C THR A 296 12.24 10.44 9.01
N SER A 297 11.31 10.71 9.91
CA SER A 297 11.59 11.25 11.24
C SER A 297 11.70 10.10 12.21
N THR A 298 12.81 10.03 12.91
CA THR A 298 13.02 9.12 14.04
C THR A 298 13.27 9.96 15.25
N ALA A 299 13.05 9.40 16.44
CA ALA A 299 13.60 10.02 17.62
C ALA A 299 15.08 10.31 17.38
N ALA A 300 15.53 11.49 17.74
CA ALA A 300 16.95 11.72 17.97
C ALA A 300 17.40 10.70 19.02
N ALA A 301 18.43 9.92 18.68
CA ALA A 301 19.04 8.98 19.62
C ALA A 301 19.74 9.75 20.74
#